data_72c94aa2c8af564d8378fd7b54b4a8ce
#
_entry.id   72c94aa2c8af564d8378fd7b54b4a8ce
#
_cell.length_a   1.000
_cell.length_b   1.000
_cell.length_c   1.000
_cell.angle_alpha   90.00
_cell.angle_beta   90.00
_cell.angle_gamma   90.00
#
_symmetry.space_group_name_H-M   'P 1'
#
loop_
_entity.id
_entity.type
_entity.pdbx_description
1 polymer ?
#
loop_
_entity_poly.entity_id
_entity_poly.type
_entity_poly.pdbx_seq_one_letter_code
_entity_poly.pdbx_strand_id
1 'polypeptide(L)'
;MYKRQALTYAQNLLLPGTTSAAVQFRVSEALNVLALFTPAAIPGLTLGCVLSNLVNIGAGLPLDMIFGSLATLGATGCMYALRQVKIKNYPLLSLLMPALWNGVIVGWEIEVFFIDGKFNWISFLTQGGLVALGELGVMLVLGTLLYVVIVKRKLDQKLFIK
;
A
#
# COMPACT_ATOMS: atom_id res chain seq x y z
N MET A 1 -2.79 -0.91 14.51
CA MET A 1 -2.98 -2.24 13.90
C MET A 1 -4.41 -2.43 13.41
N TYR A 2 -5.42 -2.35 14.28
CA TYR A 2 -6.85 -2.54 13.95
C TYR A 2 -7.43 -1.56 12.92
N LYS A 3 -6.91 -0.32 12.83
CA LYS A 3 -7.43 0.70 11.92
C LYS A 3 -7.30 0.32 10.44
N ARG A 4 -6.17 -0.28 10.04
CA ARG A 4 -5.97 -0.72 8.64
C ARG A 4 -6.91 -1.87 8.30
N GLN A 5 -7.00 -2.85 9.16
CA GLN A 5 -7.89 -4.00 9.00
C GLN A 5 -9.35 -3.56 8.91
N ALA A 6 -9.79 -2.65 9.80
CA ALA A 6 -11.13 -2.11 9.79
C ALA A 6 -11.45 -1.34 8.49
N LEU A 7 -10.49 -0.54 7.97
CA LEU A 7 -10.66 0.18 6.70
C LEU A 7 -10.78 -0.77 5.51
N THR A 8 -9.96 -1.82 5.44
CA THR A 8 -10.05 -2.83 4.37
C THR A 8 -11.39 -3.58 4.43
N TYR A 9 -11.86 -3.93 5.63
CA TYR A 9 -13.17 -4.55 5.83
C TYR A 9 -14.31 -3.64 5.41
N ALA A 10 -14.29 -2.38 5.86
CA ALA A 10 -15.32 -1.41 5.51
C ALA A 10 -15.35 -1.17 3.99
N GLN A 11 -14.19 -1.13 3.34
CA GLN A 11 -14.11 -0.99 1.90
C GLN A 11 -14.71 -2.21 1.18
N ASN A 12 -14.39 -3.43 1.59
CA ASN A 12 -14.97 -4.64 1.00
C ASN A 12 -16.48 -4.70 1.15
N LEU A 13 -17.00 -4.18 2.25
CA LEU A 13 -18.44 -4.13 2.51
C LEU A 13 -19.17 -3.05 1.69
N LEU A 14 -18.54 -1.86 1.57
CA LEU A 14 -19.18 -0.70 0.92
C LEU A 14 -18.97 -0.68 -0.60
N LEU A 15 -17.83 -1.22 -1.07
CA LEU A 15 -17.42 -1.21 -2.47
C LEU A 15 -16.91 -2.60 -2.88
N PRO A 16 -17.81 -3.60 -2.97
CA PRO A 16 -17.42 -4.95 -3.37
C PRO A 16 -16.79 -4.92 -4.77
N GLY A 17 -15.66 -5.61 -4.91
CA GLY A 17 -14.91 -5.69 -6.18
C GLY A 17 -13.78 -4.67 -6.35
N THR A 18 -13.67 -3.63 -5.51
CA THR A 18 -12.55 -2.67 -5.57
C THR A 18 -11.23 -3.23 -5.03
N THR A 19 -11.28 -4.38 -4.38
CA THR A 19 -10.12 -5.14 -3.92
C THR A 19 -9.87 -6.38 -4.79
N SER A 20 -10.49 -6.44 -5.96
CA SER A 20 -10.28 -7.54 -6.91
C SER A 20 -8.85 -7.52 -7.49
N ALA A 21 -8.39 -8.67 -7.97
CA ALA A 21 -7.03 -8.84 -8.50
C ALA A 21 -6.67 -7.86 -9.64
N ALA A 22 -7.66 -7.38 -10.40
CA ALA A 22 -7.40 -6.50 -11.55
C ALA A 22 -7.14 -5.03 -11.19
N VAL A 23 -7.80 -4.48 -10.15
CA VAL A 23 -7.59 -3.10 -9.71
C VAL A 23 -7.75 -3.06 -8.19
N GLN A 24 -6.65 -3.02 -7.47
CA GLN A 24 -6.67 -3.01 -6.00
C GLN A 24 -6.69 -1.58 -5.47
N PHE A 25 -7.87 -1.01 -5.27
CA PHE A 25 -8.05 0.22 -4.52
C PHE A 25 -8.10 -0.08 -3.01
N ARG A 26 -6.96 -0.22 -2.39
CA ARG A 26 -6.88 -0.45 -0.94
C ARG A 26 -6.80 0.89 -0.20
N VAL A 27 -7.93 1.43 0.21
CA VAL A 27 -7.99 2.70 0.99
C VAL A 27 -7.06 2.67 2.21
N SER A 28 -6.85 1.49 2.80
CA SER A 28 -5.94 1.28 3.91
C SER A 28 -4.47 1.60 3.58
N GLU A 29 -4.08 1.55 2.30
CA GLU A 29 -2.72 1.90 1.86
C GLU A 29 -2.40 3.39 2.07
N ALA A 30 -3.42 4.26 2.11
CA ALA A 30 -3.21 5.65 2.49
C ALA A 30 -2.51 5.82 3.86
N LEU A 31 -2.66 4.83 4.77
CA LEU A 31 -1.97 4.82 6.06
C LEU A 31 -0.46 4.63 5.94
N ASN A 32 0.07 4.20 4.79
CA ASN A 32 1.51 4.11 4.55
C ASN A 32 2.19 5.48 4.70
N VAL A 33 1.45 6.57 4.53
CA VAL A 33 1.90 7.95 4.82
C VAL A 33 2.45 8.11 6.24
N LEU A 34 1.99 7.32 7.22
CA LEU A 34 2.50 7.38 8.59
C LEU A 34 3.99 7.01 8.67
N ALA A 35 4.50 6.23 7.73
CA ALA A 35 5.93 5.91 7.65
C ALA A 35 6.81 7.15 7.40
N LEU A 36 6.27 8.23 6.83
CA LEU A 36 7.00 9.49 6.66
C LEU A 36 7.35 10.16 8.00
N PHE A 37 6.56 9.91 9.03
CA PHE A 37 6.66 10.58 10.33
C PHE A 37 7.36 9.75 11.38
N THR A 38 7.22 8.41 11.34
CA THR A 38 7.80 7.53 12.35
C THR A 38 8.23 6.18 11.78
N PRO A 39 9.44 5.69 12.11
CA PRO A 39 9.89 4.36 11.68
C PRO A 39 9.09 3.23 12.33
N ALA A 40 8.44 3.47 13.47
CA ALA A 40 7.57 2.49 14.12
C ALA A 40 6.32 2.15 13.29
N ALA A 41 5.95 3.02 12.32
CA ALA A 41 4.88 2.73 11.39
C ALA A 41 5.24 1.57 10.43
N ILE A 42 6.51 1.38 10.09
CA ILE A 42 6.95 0.34 9.15
C ILE A 42 6.51 -1.06 9.62
N PRO A 43 6.95 -1.57 10.78
CA PRO A 43 6.51 -2.87 11.26
C PRO A 43 5.01 -2.90 11.56
N GLY A 44 4.43 -1.80 12.04
CA GLY A 44 3.00 -1.73 12.35
C GLY A 44 2.11 -1.87 11.12
N LEU A 45 2.47 -1.23 10.01
CA LEU A 45 1.75 -1.33 8.73
C LEU A 45 1.95 -2.70 8.08
N THR A 46 3.17 -3.23 8.11
CA THR A 46 3.48 -4.57 7.59
C THR A 46 2.68 -5.64 8.33
N LEU A 47 2.68 -5.63 9.66
CA LEU A 47 1.86 -6.54 10.46
C LEU A 47 0.36 -6.34 10.20
N GLY A 48 -0.09 -5.10 10.03
CA GLY A 48 -1.45 -4.78 9.64
C GLY A 48 -1.83 -5.38 8.28
N CYS A 49 -0.89 -5.41 7.33
CA CYS A 49 -1.09 -6.06 6.03
C CYS A 49 -1.21 -7.59 6.17
N VAL A 50 -0.29 -8.22 6.93
CA VAL A 50 -0.36 -9.66 7.23
C VAL A 50 -1.73 -10.04 7.80
N LEU A 51 -2.18 -9.33 8.85
CA LEU A 51 -3.45 -9.64 9.50
C LEU A 51 -4.67 -9.36 8.62
N SER A 52 -4.62 -8.32 7.79
CA SER A 52 -5.68 -8.02 6.84
C SER A 52 -5.85 -9.15 5.82
N ASN A 53 -4.74 -9.70 5.34
CA ASN A 53 -4.76 -10.80 4.39
C ASN A 53 -5.08 -12.15 5.05
N LEU A 54 -4.70 -12.37 6.31
CA LEU A 54 -5.08 -13.55 7.10
C LEU A 54 -6.60 -13.75 7.19
N VAL A 55 -7.35 -12.67 7.31
CA VAL A 55 -8.81 -12.71 7.40
C VAL A 55 -9.46 -13.04 6.06
N ASN A 56 -8.76 -12.76 4.95
CA ASN A 56 -9.22 -13.01 3.59
C ASN A 56 -8.75 -14.37 3.02
N ILE A 57 -8.15 -15.25 3.82
CA ILE A 57 -7.66 -16.58 3.39
C ILE A 57 -8.76 -17.43 2.74
N GLY A 58 -10.04 -17.19 3.04
CA GLY A 58 -11.16 -17.88 2.40
C GLY A 58 -11.41 -17.52 0.94
N ALA A 59 -10.83 -16.41 0.45
CA ALA A 59 -11.03 -15.89 -0.90
C ALA A 59 -9.74 -15.79 -1.72
N GLY A 60 -8.56 -15.98 -1.11
CA GLY A 60 -7.26 -15.88 -1.77
C GLY A 60 -6.22 -16.83 -1.22
N LEU A 61 -5.20 -17.10 -2.01
CA LEU A 61 -4.08 -17.93 -1.60
C LEU A 61 -3.26 -17.23 -0.50
N PRO A 62 -2.59 -17.97 0.40
CA PRO A 62 -1.71 -17.40 1.42
C PRO A 62 -0.54 -16.58 0.86
N LEU A 63 -0.36 -16.61 -0.46
CA LEU A 63 0.66 -15.87 -1.20
C LEU A 63 0.51 -14.37 -1.05
N ASP A 64 -0.70 -13.81 -1.19
CA ASP A 64 -0.99 -12.38 -1.04
C ASP A 64 -0.61 -11.85 0.36
N MET A 65 -0.66 -12.72 1.38
CA MET A 65 -0.17 -12.39 2.72
C MET A 65 1.35 -12.16 2.73
N ILE A 66 2.11 -12.97 1.98
CA ILE A 66 3.57 -12.87 1.93
C ILE A 66 3.99 -11.72 1.02
N PHE A 67 3.54 -11.75 -0.23
CA PHE A 67 3.97 -10.78 -1.25
C PHE A 67 3.44 -9.38 -0.98
N GLY A 68 2.16 -9.22 -0.59
CA GLY A 68 1.59 -7.94 -0.20
C GLY A 68 2.25 -7.35 1.04
N SER A 69 2.65 -8.19 2.01
CA SER A 69 3.37 -7.71 3.20
C SER A 69 4.81 -7.31 2.89
N LEU A 70 5.50 -8.03 2.02
CA LEU A 70 6.83 -7.64 1.53
C LEU A 70 6.77 -6.34 0.73
N ALA A 71 5.76 -6.17 -0.12
CA ALA A 71 5.55 -4.93 -0.85
C ALA A 71 5.32 -3.75 0.11
N THR A 72 4.48 -3.92 1.13
CA THR A 72 4.23 -2.91 2.16
C THR A 72 5.51 -2.58 2.95
N LEU A 73 6.30 -3.59 3.32
CA LEU A 73 7.56 -3.40 4.05
C LEU A 73 8.56 -2.59 3.20
N GLY A 74 8.77 -2.98 1.94
CA GLY A 74 9.66 -2.30 1.01
C GLY A 74 9.20 -0.87 0.72
N ALA A 75 7.90 -0.69 0.46
CA ALA A 75 7.31 0.62 0.20
C ALA A 75 7.49 1.57 1.37
N THR A 76 7.08 1.16 2.58
CA THR A 76 7.16 2.00 3.79
C THR A 76 8.60 2.27 4.21
N GLY A 77 9.51 1.30 4.05
CA GLY A 77 10.95 1.48 4.26
C GLY A 77 11.54 2.54 3.32
N CYS A 78 11.25 2.45 2.02
CA CYS A 78 11.67 3.46 1.03
C CYS A 78 11.02 4.82 1.28
N MET A 79 9.73 4.86 1.66
CA MET A 79 9.05 6.10 2.03
C MET A 79 9.77 6.82 3.18
N TYR A 80 10.14 6.07 4.20
CA TYR A 80 10.87 6.63 5.36
C TYR A 80 12.27 7.12 4.95
N ALA A 81 13.00 6.37 4.13
CA ALA A 81 14.32 6.77 3.64
C ALA A 81 14.26 8.05 2.80
N LEU A 82 13.24 8.16 1.94
CA LEU A 82 13.05 9.29 1.03
C LEU A 82 12.24 10.45 1.63
N ARG A 83 11.85 10.38 2.90
CA ARG A 83 10.96 11.38 3.55
C ARG A 83 11.48 12.82 3.52
N GLN A 84 12.79 13.00 3.38
CA GLN A 84 13.42 14.31 3.33
C GLN A 84 13.42 14.90 1.92
N VAL A 85 13.25 14.08 0.89
CA VAL A 85 13.20 14.51 -0.51
C VAL A 85 11.83 15.09 -0.80
N LYS A 86 11.73 16.41 -0.79
CA LYS A 86 10.47 17.14 -1.01
C LYS A 86 10.52 17.90 -2.32
N ILE A 87 9.50 17.73 -3.15
CA ILE A 87 9.27 18.50 -4.38
C ILE A 87 8.14 19.47 -4.08
N LYS A 88 8.40 20.78 -4.17
CA LYS A 88 7.42 21.84 -3.83
C LYS A 88 6.76 21.65 -2.45
N ASN A 89 7.56 21.30 -1.41
CA ASN A 89 7.12 21.01 -0.04
C ASN A 89 6.30 19.73 0.15
N TYR A 90 6.11 18.91 -0.89
CA TYR A 90 5.42 17.62 -0.79
C TYR A 90 6.42 16.47 -0.98
N PRO A 91 6.32 15.39 -0.20
CA PRO A 91 7.17 14.20 -0.35
C PRO A 91 6.66 13.30 -1.49
N LEU A 92 6.55 13.89 -2.69
CA LEU A 92 5.92 13.24 -3.84
C LEU A 92 6.61 11.93 -4.19
N LEU A 93 7.96 11.92 -4.19
CA LEU A 93 8.73 10.71 -4.49
C LEU A 93 8.43 9.58 -3.49
N SER A 94 8.31 9.92 -2.21
CA SER A 94 7.93 8.93 -1.18
C SER A 94 6.51 8.39 -1.41
N LEU A 95 5.56 9.23 -1.83
CA LEU A 95 4.19 8.81 -2.10
C LEU A 95 4.06 7.88 -3.32
N LEU A 96 5.05 7.86 -4.21
CA LEU A 96 5.09 6.93 -5.35
C LEU A 96 5.59 5.52 -4.98
N MET A 97 6.29 5.38 -3.85
CA MET A 97 6.91 4.10 -3.46
C MET A 97 5.92 2.94 -3.32
N PRO A 98 4.73 3.11 -2.69
CA PRO A 98 3.75 2.04 -2.63
C PRO A 98 3.33 1.53 -4.02
N ALA A 99 3.10 2.42 -4.97
CA ALA A 99 2.74 2.05 -6.33
C ALA A 99 3.84 1.26 -7.02
N LEU A 100 5.11 1.64 -6.84
CA LEU A 100 6.24 0.93 -7.42
C LEU A 100 6.40 -0.46 -6.81
N TRP A 101 6.40 -0.57 -5.49
CA TRP A 101 6.60 -1.84 -4.81
C TRP A 101 5.44 -2.80 -5.02
N ASN A 102 4.19 -2.34 -4.91
CA ASN A 102 3.02 -3.17 -5.18
C ASN A 102 2.93 -3.55 -6.67
N GLY A 103 3.19 -2.62 -7.58
CA GLY A 103 3.21 -2.90 -9.02
C GLY A 103 4.20 -4.00 -9.40
N VAL A 104 5.41 -3.99 -8.82
CA VAL A 104 6.43 -4.99 -9.11
C VAL A 104 6.13 -6.31 -8.39
N ILE A 105 5.94 -6.29 -7.07
CA ILE A 105 5.84 -7.52 -6.26
C ILE A 105 4.50 -8.20 -6.48
N VAL A 106 3.39 -7.48 -6.39
CA VAL A 106 2.05 -8.05 -6.55
C VAL A 106 1.78 -8.35 -8.03
N GLY A 107 2.30 -7.52 -8.94
CA GLY A 107 2.23 -7.80 -10.38
C GLY A 107 2.96 -9.10 -10.75
N TRP A 108 4.13 -9.36 -10.15
CA TRP A 108 4.87 -10.60 -10.33
C TRP A 108 4.13 -11.79 -9.70
N GLU A 109 3.56 -11.62 -8.52
CA GLU A 109 2.73 -12.64 -7.87
C GLU A 109 1.56 -13.06 -8.76
N ILE A 110 0.82 -12.09 -9.31
CA ILE A 110 -0.32 -12.37 -10.19
C ILE A 110 0.14 -13.15 -11.43
N GLU A 111 1.22 -12.73 -12.07
CA GLU A 111 1.71 -13.37 -13.29
C GLU A 111 2.16 -14.82 -13.05
N VAL A 112 2.85 -15.08 -11.93
CA VAL A 112 3.44 -16.40 -11.67
C VAL A 112 2.44 -17.40 -11.10
N PHE A 113 1.50 -16.94 -10.27
CA PHE A 113 0.64 -17.85 -9.50
C PHE A 113 -0.83 -17.84 -9.92
N PHE A 114 -1.29 -16.80 -10.61
CA PHE A 114 -2.69 -16.66 -10.98
C PHE A 114 -2.94 -16.73 -12.49
N ILE A 115 -1.89 -16.65 -13.31
CA ILE A 115 -1.99 -16.77 -14.76
C ILE A 115 -1.35 -18.08 -15.19
N ASP A 116 -2.15 -18.96 -15.80
CA ASP A 116 -1.67 -20.23 -16.32
C ASP A 116 -0.78 -20.02 -17.55
N GLY A 117 0.38 -20.68 -17.56
CA GLY A 117 1.27 -20.69 -18.71
C GLY A 117 2.72 -20.33 -18.39
N LYS A 118 3.47 -19.98 -19.45
CA LYS A 118 4.84 -19.48 -19.29
C LYS A 118 4.81 -18.00 -18.96
N PHE A 119 5.73 -17.55 -18.08
CA PHE A 119 5.89 -16.13 -17.73
C PHE A 119 5.90 -15.24 -18.96
N ASN A 120 5.02 -14.25 -18.98
CA ASN A 120 4.87 -13.31 -20.10
C ASN A 120 5.11 -11.87 -19.60
N TRP A 121 6.14 -11.23 -20.14
CA TRP A 121 6.48 -9.85 -19.77
C TRP A 121 5.37 -8.84 -20.04
N ILE A 122 4.59 -9.02 -21.11
CA ILE A 122 3.48 -8.10 -21.45
C ILE A 122 2.38 -8.23 -20.40
N SER A 123 2.04 -9.46 -20.02
CA SER A 123 1.05 -9.73 -18.97
C SER A 123 1.49 -9.18 -17.64
N PHE A 124 2.75 -9.46 -17.22
CA PHE A 124 3.34 -8.90 -16.00
C PHE A 124 3.26 -7.37 -15.96
N LEU A 125 3.66 -6.68 -17.02
CA LEU A 125 3.62 -5.21 -17.08
C LEU A 125 2.18 -4.68 -17.05
N THR A 126 1.25 -5.40 -17.66
CA THR A 126 -0.17 -5.03 -17.65
C THR A 126 -0.76 -5.15 -16.24
N GLN A 127 -0.58 -6.30 -15.60
CA GLN A 127 -1.09 -6.54 -14.24
C GLN A 127 -0.42 -5.62 -13.22
N GLY A 128 0.91 -5.55 -13.23
CA GLY A 128 1.67 -4.67 -12.36
C GLY A 128 1.35 -3.19 -12.58
N GLY A 129 1.13 -2.80 -13.84
CA GLY A 129 0.69 -1.45 -14.19
C GLY A 129 -0.70 -1.11 -13.64
N LEU A 130 -1.66 -2.02 -13.73
CA LEU A 130 -3.00 -1.83 -13.16
C LEU A 130 -2.96 -1.70 -11.63
N VAL A 131 -2.19 -2.56 -10.97
CA VAL A 131 -1.96 -2.47 -9.51
C VAL A 131 -1.32 -1.14 -9.14
N ALA A 132 -0.25 -0.75 -9.85
CA ALA A 132 0.43 0.52 -9.63
C ALA A 132 -0.48 1.74 -9.83
N LEU A 133 -1.33 1.74 -10.85
CA LEU A 133 -2.30 2.82 -11.10
C LEU A 133 -3.34 2.92 -9.97
N GLY A 134 -3.84 1.79 -9.47
CA GLY A 134 -4.74 1.75 -8.33
C GLY A 134 -4.12 2.37 -7.08
N GLU A 135 -2.89 1.97 -6.77
CA GLU A 135 -2.12 2.52 -5.64
C GLU A 135 -1.81 4.00 -5.81
N LEU A 136 -1.42 4.42 -7.00
CA LEU A 136 -1.18 5.84 -7.29
C LEU A 136 -2.43 6.68 -7.01
N GLY A 137 -3.60 6.23 -7.44
CA GLY A 137 -4.86 6.92 -7.15
C GLY A 137 -5.09 7.10 -5.65
N VAL A 138 -4.93 6.03 -4.87
CA VAL A 138 -5.10 6.07 -3.42
C VAL A 138 -4.06 6.98 -2.75
N MET A 139 -2.77 6.86 -3.11
CA MET A 139 -1.70 7.62 -2.49
C MET A 139 -1.73 9.10 -2.87
N LEU A 140 -2.03 9.42 -4.12
CA LEU A 140 -2.10 10.82 -4.56
C LEU A 140 -3.33 11.55 -4.00
N VAL A 141 -4.45 10.87 -3.84
CA VAL A 141 -5.68 11.48 -3.32
C VAL A 141 -5.72 11.36 -1.79
N LEU A 142 -5.88 10.14 -1.28
CA LEU A 142 -6.09 9.91 0.16
C LEU A 142 -4.78 10.05 0.95
N GLY A 143 -3.67 9.56 0.42
CA GLY A 143 -2.36 9.70 1.05
C GLY A 143 -1.94 11.16 1.18
N THR A 144 -2.10 11.95 0.12
CA THR A 144 -1.79 13.40 0.16
C THR A 144 -2.71 14.14 1.12
N LEU A 145 -4.01 13.83 1.10
CA LEU A 145 -4.98 14.42 2.03
C LEU A 145 -4.58 14.14 3.49
N LEU A 146 -4.26 12.89 3.79
CA LEU A 146 -3.83 12.47 5.13
C LEU A 146 -2.52 13.18 5.55
N TYR A 147 -1.54 13.25 4.65
CA TYR A 147 -0.30 14.00 4.88
C TYR A 147 -0.56 15.47 5.23
N VAL A 148 -1.38 16.14 4.43
CA VAL A 148 -1.73 17.56 4.64
C VAL A 148 -2.45 17.76 5.99
N VAL A 149 -3.38 16.88 6.35
CA VAL A 149 -4.09 16.93 7.63
C VAL A 149 -3.12 16.78 8.80
N ILE A 150 -2.20 15.81 8.73
CA ILE A 150 -1.22 15.56 9.80
C ILE A 150 -0.32 16.79 9.98
N VAL A 151 0.24 17.32 8.89
CA VAL A 151 1.14 18.47 8.93
C VAL A 151 0.43 19.75 9.37
N LYS A 152 -0.74 20.07 8.80
CA LYS A 152 -1.49 21.29 9.15
C LYS A 152 -1.96 21.29 10.61
N ARG A 153 -2.36 20.12 11.14
CA ARG A 153 -2.81 20.00 12.54
C ARG A 153 -1.66 19.75 13.53
N LYS A 154 -0.42 19.76 13.04
CA LYS A 154 0.79 19.46 13.86
C LYS A 154 0.67 18.15 14.64
N LEU A 155 -0.01 17.16 14.06
CA LEU A 155 -0.20 15.85 14.66
C LEU A 155 1.10 15.06 14.70
N ASP A 156 2.00 15.32 13.77
CA ASP A 156 3.37 14.82 13.74
C ASP A 156 4.13 15.12 15.04
N GLN A 157 3.97 16.34 15.57
CA GLN A 157 4.61 16.76 16.83
C GLN A 157 3.90 16.23 18.10
N LYS A 158 2.60 15.97 18.00
CA LYS A 158 1.78 15.51 19.14
C LYS A 158 1.76 14.00 19.31
N LEU A 159 1.78 13.25 18.21
CA LEU A 159 1.61 11.80 18.21
C LEU A 159 2.93 11.03 18.07
N PHE A 160 3.92 11.64 17.44
CA PHE A 160 5.22 11.03 17.19
C PHE A 160 6.28 11.80 17.97
N ILE A 161 6.34 11.55 19.28
CA ILE A 161 7.39 12.08 20.16
C ILE A 161 8.73 11.57 19.64
N LYS A 162 9.63 12.50 19.35
CA LYS A 162 11.02 12.17 19.00
C LYS A 162 11.77 11.70 20.21
#